data_4df9479d12e79f160f76d19ee0ef7cc6
#
_entry.id   4df9479d12e79f160f76d19ee0ef7cc6
#
_cell.length_a   1.000
_cell.length_b   1.000
_cell.length_c   1.000
_cell.angle_alpha   90.00
_cell.angle_beta   90.00
_cell.angle_gamma   90.00
#
_symmetry.space_group_name_H-M   'P 1'
#
loop_
_entity.id
_entity.type
_entity.pdbx_description
1 polymer ?
#
loop_
_entity_poly.entity_id
_entity_poly.type
_entity_poly.pdbx_seq_one_letter_code
_entity_poly.pdbx_strand_id
1 'polypeptide(L)'
;MCFTNKGRAFVTVVYDLPTSENRTAKGLPVQNFFNIDKDNGEVITALLPIAEFNAEEYFLMATKKGLVKKTSLSAYVSFVKRMNSSSITAVNLQEDDELIGVEISSGDDDVFLFADNGYAQHFCEYYKKKVTDDSETDDATDNNEESSDEEGSIDRHAGSGVRPSSRSSGCIRGIKLRGDAHVVSLMVVAPSQIEKGQCLIASANGFGKRLALADIPMRNRGGQGVIVMKNLERNGAVIGAVIGEENADYMLITNQGQLIRSSMSETHLISRYSAGNILMRMNEGDAVQALQSIPEDVVKSSKEVAEARQKEKEELAALEAAQKAKDAEAEAIKAYAAPQRGESVETVENTTENTDNQ
;
A
#
# COMPACT_ATOMS: atom_id res chain seq x y z
N MET A 1 0.42 -4.70 14.67
CA MET A 1 -0.56 -3.76 15.25
C MET A 1 -1.50 -3.25 14.18
N CYS A 2 -2.76 -3.07 14.54
CA CYS A 2 -3.81 -2.62 13.64
C CYS A 2 -4.44 -1.36 14.24
N PHE A 3 -4.59 -0.31 13.45
CA PHE A 3 -5.15 0.97 13.86
C PHE A 3 -6.43 1.26 13.08
N THR A 4 -7.40 1.88 13.72
CA THR A 4 -8.67 2.24 13.09
C THR A 4 -8.81 3.76 12.92
N ASN A 5 -9.69 4.17 11.99
CA ASN A 5 -10.01 5.58 11.76
C ASN A 5 -10.58 6.28 13.00
N LYS A 6 -11.08 5.52 13.98
CA LYS A 6 -11.58 6.06 15.27
C LYS A 6 -10.48 6.20 16.34
N GLY A 7 -9.21 6.03 15.96
CA GLY A 7 -8.07 6.18 16.86
C GLY A 7 -7.88 5.05 17.85
N ARG A 8 -8.47 3.90 17.60
CA ARG A 8 -8.29 2.67 18.40
C ARG A 8 -7.14 1.83 17.82
N ALA A 9 -6.46 1.09 18.67
CA ALA A 9 -5.44 0.13 18.25
C ALA A 9 -5.74 -1.26 18.82
N PHE A 10 -5.43 -2.26 18.00
CA PHE A 10 -5.48 -3.68 18.32
C PHE A 10 -4.11 -4.32 18.10
N VAL A 11 -3.86 -5.42 18.78
CA VAL A 11 -2.66 -6.21 18.58
C VAL A 11 -3.03 -7.67 18.38
N THR A 12 -2.32 -8.33 17.46
CA THR A 12 -2.38 -9.78 17.29
C THR A 12 -1.00 -10.30 16.92
N VAL A 13 -0.70 -11.53 17.26
CA VAL A 13 0.51 -12.19 16.79
C VAL A 13 0.24 -12.75 15.40
N VAL A 14 1.20 -12.60 14.48
CA VAL A 14 1.05 -13.10 13.10
C VAL A 14 0.76 -14.60 13.08
N TYR A 15 1.34 -15.34 14.03
CA TYR A 15 1.13 -16.78 14.17
C TYR A 15 -0.33 -17.16 14.48
N ASP A 16 -1.08 -16.30 15.15
CA ASP A 16 -2.49 -16.55 15.50
C ASP A 16 -3.45 -16.24 14.34
N LEU A 17 -2.94 -15.66 13.25
CA LEU A 17 -3.76 -15.43 12.07
C LEU A 17 -4.02 -16.77 11.37
N PRO A 18 -5.28 -17.08 11.02
CA PRO A 18 -5.61 -18.33 10.37
C PRO A 18 -4.95 -18.43 9.02
N THR A 19 -4.23 -19.51 8.82
CA THR A 19 -3.70 -19.90 7.52
C THR A 19 -4.75 -20.64 6.72
N SER A 20 -4.83 -20.38 5.44
CA SER A 20 -5.67 -21.13 4.52
C SER A 20 -4.81 -21.90 3.54
N GLU A 21 -4.96 -23.22 3.49
CA GLU A 21 -4.29 -24.08 2.51
C GLU A 21 -4.85 -23.89 1.09
N ASN A 22 -6.07 -23.33 1.00
CA ASN A 22 -6.74 -23.14 -0.28
C ASN A 22 -6.78 -21.65 -0.66
N ARG A 23 -6.20 -21.30 -1.84
CA ARG A 23 -6.23 -19.94 -2.39
C ARG A 23 -7.64 -19.40 -2.66
N THR A 24 -8.63 -20.27 -2.81
CA THR A 24 -10.02 -19.89 -3.06
C THR A 24 -10.85 -19.76 -1.80
N ALA A 25 -10.26 -19.94 -0.62
CA ALA A 25 -10.95 -19.76 0.65
C ALA A 25 -11.36 -18.29 0.82
N LYS A 26 -12.56 -18.07 1.35
CA LYS A 26 -13.10 -16.70 1.59
C LYS A 26 -12.36 -15.92 2.66
N GLY A 27 -11.47 -16.56 3.44
CA GLY A 27 -10.85 -15.97 4.61
C GLY A 27 -11.86 -15.74 5.74
N LEU A 28 -11.38 -15.15 6.82
CA LEU A 28 -12.24 -14.75 7.95
C LEU A 28 -12.41 -13.23 7.98
N PRO A 29 -13.60 -12.73 8.26
CA PRO A 29 -13.83 -11.30 8.44
C PRO A 29 -12.97 -10.75 9.57
N VAL A 30 -12.36 -9.59 9.36
CA VAL A 30 -11.49 -8.92 10.34
C VAL A 30 -12.18 -8.71 11.69
N GLN A 31 -13.49 -8.53 11.70
CA GLN A 31 -14.29 -8.38 12.94
C GLN A 31 -14.29 -9.63 13.83
N ASN A 32 -13.98 -10.78 13.26
CA ASN A 32 -13.86 -12.01 14.06
C ASN A 32 -12.55 -12.03 14.88
N PHE A 33 -11.58 -11.19 14.49
CA PHE A 33 -10.33 -11.03 15.21
C PHE A 33 -10.35 -9.83 16.14
N PHE A 34 -10.91 -8.72 15.67
CA PHE A 34 -10.92 -7.46 16.38
C PHE A 34 -12.36 -7.01 16.55
N ASN A 35 -12.70 -6.57 17.75
CA ASN A 35 -14.01 -6.01 18.03
C ASN A 35 -14.13 -4.59 17.42
N ILE A 36 -14.30 -4.55 16.09
CA ILE A 36 -14.45 -3.33 15.29
C ILE A 36 -15.92 -2.96 15.21
N ASP A 37 -16.22 -1.72 15.51
CA ASP A 37 -17.58 -1.18 15.48
C ASP A 37 -17.94 -0.67 14.08
N LYS A 38 -18.43 -1.58 13.23
CA LYS A 38 -18.87 -1.24 11.89
C LYS A 38 -20.07 -0.31 11.82
N ASP A 39 -20.97 -0.43 12.79
CA ASP A 39 -22.21 0.35 12.78
C ASP A 39 -21.91 1.84 12.94
N ASN A 40 -20.79 2.17 13.60
CA ASN A 40 -20.26 3.53 13.71
C ASN A 40 -19.23 3.88 12.62
N GLY A 41 -19.16 3.11 11.54
CA GLY A 41 -18.23 3.37 10.42
C GLY A 41 -16.75 3.20 10.78
N GLU A 42 -16.44 2.33 11.76
CA GLU A 42 -15.06 2.04 12.13
C GLU A 42 -14.43 1.12 11.08
N VAL A 43 -13.28 1.54 10.53
CA VAL A 43 -12.50 0.81 9.53
C VAL A 43 -11.03 0.79 9.91
N ILE A 44 -10.30 -0.23 9.45
CA ILE A 44 -8.85 -0.30 9.61
C ILE A 44 -8.20 0.72 8.68
N THR A 45 -7.34 1.55 9.25
CA THR A 45 -6.59 2.59 8.53
C THR A 45 -5.14 2.20 8.30
N ALA A 46 -4.52 1.53 9.27
CA ALA A 46 -3.14 1.09 9.16
C ALA A 46 -2.93 -0.29 9.80
N LEU A 47 -2.08 -1.09 9.16
CA LEU A 47 -1.63 -2.38 9.65
C LEU A 47 -0.10 -2.41 9.60
N LEU A 48 0.54 -2.44 10.77
CA LEU A 48 1.99 -2.36 10.90
C LEU A 48 2.53 -3.66 11.52
N PRO A 49 3.44 -4.37 10.82
CA PRO A 49 4.22 -5.43 11.43
C PRO A 49 5.27 -4.82 12.35
N ILE A 50 5.37 -5.29 13.59
CA ILE A 50 6.31 -4.77 14.58
C ILE A 50 7.04 -5.96 15.19
N ALA A 51 8.36 -5.96 15.05
CA ALA A 51 9.20 -6.99 15.63
C ALA A 51 9.46 -6.73 17.11
N GLU A 52 9.80 -5.49 17.46
CA GLU A 52 10.12 -5.09 18.83
C GLU A 52 9.48 -3.75 19.19
N PHE A 53 9.04 -3.60 20.43
CA PHE A 53 8.50 -2.37 20.99
C PHE A 53 9.57 -1.65 21.81
N ASN A 54 10.49 -0.99 21.14
CA ASN A 54 11.58 -0.26 21.76
C ASN A 54 11.20 1.18 22.16
N ALA A 55 12.11 1.91 22.75
CA ALA A 55 11.91 3.30 23.19
C ALA A 55 12.42 4.33 22.17
N GLU A 56 13.16 3.89 21.16
CA GLU A 56 13.84 4.74 20.18
C GLU A 56 13.00 4.98 18.94
N GLU A 57 11.98 4.12 18.73
CA GLU A 57 11.03 4.25 17.62
C GLU A 57 9.68 4.76 18.11
N TYR A 58 8.97 5.41 17.21
CA TYR A 58 7.71 6.07 17.49
C TYR A 58 6.66 5.70 16.46
N PHE A 59 5.40 5.68 16.88
CA PHE A 59 4.28 5.82 15.96
C PHE A 59 4.04 7.31 15.72
N LEU A 60 4.20 7.72 14.47
CA LEU A 60 3.72 9.00 13.99
C LEU A 60 2.34 8.80 13.35
N MET A 61 1.36 9.53 13.85
CA MET A 61 -0.04 9.43 13.48
C MET A 61 -0.47 10.73 12.85
N ALA A 62 -1.31 10.68 11.82
CA ALA A 62 -1.91 11.85 11.21
C ALA A 62 -3.42 11.72 11.11
N THR A 63 -4.13 12.83 11.28
CA THR A 63 -5.59 12.88 11.21
C THR A 63 -6.06 13.62 9.97
N LYS A 64 -7.30 13.37 9.58
CA LYS A 64 -7.99 13.99 8.46
C LYS A 64 -8.01 15.52 8.55
N LYS A 65 -8.14 16.08 9.76
CA LYS A 65 -8.10 17.54 10.02
C LYS A 65 -6.69 18.13 10.08
N GLY A 66 -5.66 17.33 9.75
CA GLY A 66 -4.28 17.81 9.64
C GLY A 66 -3.52 17.90 10.94
N LEU A 67 -3.98 17.17 11.95
CA LEU A 67 -3.27 17.05 13.22
C LEU A 67 -2.31 15.86 13.18
N VAL A 68 -1.24 15.94 13.97
CA VAL A 68 -0.24 14.87 14.11
C VAL A 68 0.04 14.56 15.56
N LYS A 69 0.52 13.36 15.82
CA LYS A 69 0.91 12.89 17.14
C LYS A 69 2.06 11.92 17.03
N LYS A 70 3.02 12.02 17.96
CA LYS A 70 4.14 11.09 18.08
C LYS A 70 4.07 10.37 19.44
N THR A 71 4.11 9.04 19.43
CA THR A 71 4.05 8.21 20.64
C THR A 71 5.08 7.10 20.55
N SER A 72 5.95 6.95 21.57
CA SER A 72 6.96 5.88 21.60
C SER A 72 6.31 4.49 21.55
N LEU A 73 6.91 3.57 20.81
CA LEU A 73 6.48 2.17 20.72
C LEU A 73 6.47 1.53 22.12
N SER A 74 7.40 1.90 23.01
CA SER A 74 7.47 1.39 24.39
C SER A 74 6.20 1.64 25.20
N ALA A 75 5.42 2.69 24.87
CA ALA A 75 4.13 2.98 25.51
C ALA A 75 3.06 1.90 25.29
N TYR A 76 3.28 1.00 24.33
CA TYR A 76 2.35 -0.08 23.98
C TYR A 76 2.75 -1.44 24.55
N VAL A 77 3.95 -1.59 25.14
CA VAL A 77 4.48 -2.86 25.65
C VAL A 77 3.53 -3.53 26.64
N SER A 78 2.96 -2.77 27.56
CA SER A 78 2.04 -3.32 28.58
C SER A 78 0.72 -3.83 27.96
N PHE A 79 0.31 -3.27 26.84
CA PHE A 79 -0.85 -3.69 26.09
C PHE A 79 -0.56 -4.97 25.30
N VAL A 80 0.56 -5.01 24.60
CA VAL A 80 1.00 -6.18 23.82
C VAL A 80 1.15 -7.41 24.71
N LYS A 81 1.70 -7.26 25.91
CA LYS A 81 1.86 -8.37 26.88
C LYS A 81 0.52 -8.99 27.34
N ARG A 82 -0.56 -8.25 27.28
CA ARG A 82 -1.90 -8.77 27.67
C ARG A 82 -2.57 -9.57 26.56
N MET A 83 -2.21 -9.36 25.30
CA MET A 83 -2.67 -10.10 24.11
C MET A 83 -4.14 -10.51 24.16
N ASN A 84 -5.02 -9.58 24.48
CA ASN A 84 -6.44 -9.83 24.44
C ASN A 84 -7.05 -9.11 23.22
N SER A 85 -8.21 -9.56 22.78
CA SER A 85 -8.95 -8.96 21.65
C SER A 85 -9.49 -7.56 21.94
N SER A 86 -9.24 -7.02 23.14
CA SER A 86 -9.64 -5.67 23.50
C SER A 86 -8.79 -4.63 22.79
N SER A 87 -9.40 -3.52 22.42
CA SER A 87 -8.69 -2.36 21.88
C SER A 87 -8.18 -1.45 22.96
N ILE A 88 -7.22 -0.61 22.57
CA ILE A 88 -6.81 0.56 23.37
C ILE A 88 -6.97 1.83 22.55
N THR A 89 -7.11 2.95 23.24
CA THR A 89 -7.00 4.25 22.59
C THR A 89 -5.55 4.53 22.23
N ALA A 90 -5.27 4.71 20.94
CA ALA A 90 -3.97 5.11 20.42
C ALA A 90 -3.86 6.62 20.32
N VAL A 91 -4.97 7.28 20.00
CA VAL A 91 -5.07 8.73 19.87
C VAL A 91 -6.46 9.20 20.27
N ASN A 92 -6.55 10.31 21.01
CA ASN A 92 -7.81 11.01 21.23
C ASN A 92 -8.05 11.97 20.07
N LEU A 93 -9.04 11.62 19.27
CA LEU A 93 -9.47 12.42 18.13
C LEU A 93 -10.41 13.54 18.60
N GLN A 94 -10.38 14.67 17.89
CA GLN A 94 -11.39 15.69 18.01
C GLN A 94 -12.72 15.21 17.43
N GLU A 95 -13.80 15.93 17.75
CA GLU A 95 -15.11 15.66 17.15
C GLU A 95 -15.04 15.74 15.61
N ASP A 96 -15.64 14.79 14.91
CA ASP A 96 -15.64 14.67 13.45
C ASP A 96 -14.24 14.57 12.80
N ASP A 97 -13.22 14.14 13.56
CA ASP A 97 -11.90 13.84 13.00
C ASP A 97 -11.68 12.33 12.88
N GLU A 98 -10.81 11.95 11.98
CA GLU A 98 -10.47 10.55 11.70
C GLU A 98 -8.96 10.37 11.58
N LEU A 99 -8.46 9.25 12.09
CA LEU A 99 -7.08 8.83 11.87
C LEU A 99 -6.94 8.36 10.41
N ILE A 100 -6.03 8.97 9.64
CA ILE A 100 -5.83 8.63 8.22
C ILE A 100 -4.60 7.78 7.96
N GLY A 101 -3.62 7.81 8.85
CA GLY A 101 -2.39 7.05 8.69
C GLY A 101 -1.59 6.96 9.98
N VAL A 102 -0.81 5.88 10.07
CA VAL A 102 0.17 5.62 11.13
C VAL A 102 1.42 5.07 10.48
N GLU A 103 2.56 5.67 10.76
CA GLU A 103 3.87 5.25 10.29
C GLU A 103 4.82 5.08 11.47
N ILE A 104 5.86 4.25 11.29
CA ILE A 104 6.95 4.13 12.27
C ILE A 104 8.00 5.18 11.92
N SER A 105 8.51 5.86 12.94
CA SER A 105 9.57 6.86 12.79
C SER A 105 10.69 6.66 13.80
N SER A 106 11.88 7.14 13.43
CA SER A 106 13.07 7.12 14.28
C SER A 106 13.12 8.25 15.32
N GLY A 107 12.23 9.22 15.18
CA GLY A 107 12.22 10.42 16.02
C GLY A 107 12.95 11.63 15.43
N ASP A 108 13.65 11.44 14.32
CA ASP A 108 14.35 12.47 13.55
C ASP A 108 14.08 12.37 12.03
N ASP A 109 12.93 11.88 11.65
CA ASP A 109 12.53 11.73 10.27
C ASP A 109 11.83 12.97 9.73
N ASP A 110 11.75 13.05 8.41
CA ASP A 110 11.00 14.06 7.68
C ASP A 110 9.58 13.60 7.43
N VAL A 111 8.64 14.47 7.71
CA VAL A 111 7.20 14.20 7.64
C VAL A 111 6.58 14.95 6.51
N PHE A 112 5.83 14.25 5.66
CA PHE A 112 5.05 14.84 4.59
C PHE A 112 3.57 14.56 4.82
N LEU A 113 2.77 15.61 4.81
CA LEU A 113 1.31 15.54 4.85
C LEU A 113 0.77 16.05 3.52
N PHE A 114 -0.01 15.24 2.82
CA PHE A 114 -0.65 15.60 1.57
C PHE A 114 -2.14 15.83 1.78
N ALA A 115 -2.66 16.91 1.23
CA ALA A 115 -4.07 17.26 1.31
C ALA A 115 -4.77 17.08 -0.06
N ASP A 116 -6.07 16.79 0.00
CA ASP A 116 -6.93 16.56 -1.16
C ASP A 116 -7.02 17.76 -2.12
N ASN A 117 -6.77 18.96 -1.61
CA ASN A 117 -6.72 20.21 -2.38
C ASN A 117 -5.37 20.47 -3.09
N GLY A 118 -4.50 19.45 -3.16
CA GLY A 118 -3.22 19.53 -3.88
C GLY A 118 -2.10 20.30 -3.17
N TYR A 119 -2.22 20.50 -1.87
CA TYR A 119 -1.14 21.04 -1.02
C TYR A 119 -0.43 19.92 -0.27
N ALA A 120 0.86 20.14 0.01
CA ALA A 120 1.64 19.28 0.91
C ALA A 120 2.45 20.13 1.88
N GLN A 121 2.57 19.63 3.10
CA GLN A 121 3.42 20.18 4.14
C GLN A 121 4.57 19.22 4.42
N HIS A 122 5.80 19.73 4.39
CA HIS A 122 7.01 19.00 4.75
C HIS A 122 7.65 19.66 5.96
N PHE A 123 7.94 18.89 7.00
CA PHE A 123 8.61 19.35 8.21
C PHE A 123 9.39 18.21 8.87
N CYS A 124 10.42 18.55 9.66
CA CYS A 124 11.14 17.58 10.49
C CYS A 124 10.36 17.28 11.77
N GLU A 125 10.26 16.02 12.16
CA GLU A 125 9.61 15.62 13.42
C GLU A 125 10.47 15.83 14.67
N TYR A 126 11.76 16.08 14.51
CA TYR A 126 12.69 16.22 15.63
C TYR A 126 12.23 17.25 16.65
N TYR A 127 12.20 16.85 17.92
CA TYR A 127 11.82 17.71 19.02
C TYR A 127 12.97 17.88 20.00
N LYS A 128 13.53 19.09 20.07
CA LYS A 128 14.55 19.45 21.05
C LYS A 128 13.89 19.72 22.40
N LYS A 129 14.10 18.83 23.37
CA LYS A 129 13.65 19.07 24.75
C LYS A 129 14.36 20.32 25.30
N LYS A 130 13.61 21.37 25.64
CA LYS A 130 14.16 22.50 26.36
C LYS A 130 14.59 22.00 27.75
N VAL A 131 15.88 22.06 28.05
CA VAL A 131 16.36 21.86 29.40
C VAL A 131 16.03 23.15 30.16
N THR A 132 14.88 23.14 30.82
CA THR A 132 14.56 24.20 31.78
C THR A 132 15.17 23.80 33.12
N ASP A 133 16.09 24.62 33.64
CA ASP A 133 16.38 24.61 35.06
C ASP A 133 15.09 24.91 35.84
N ASP A 134 14.89 24.16 36.89
CA ASP A 134 13.67 24.07 37.70
C ASP A 134 12.89 25.37 37.89
N SER A 135 11.60 25.28 37.63
CA SER A 135 10.52 26.24 37.88
C SER A 135 10.06 27.06 36.68
N GLU A 136 9.07 26.53 35.95
CA GLU A 136 7.92 27.31 35.50
C GLU A 136 6.93 26.40 34.77
N THR A 137 5.66 26.58 35.06
CA THR A 137 4.52 25.83 34.57
C THR A 137 4.39 25.97 33.06
N ASP A 138 4.31 24.79 32.38
CA ASP A 138 4.07 24.65 30.94
C ASP A 138 2.67 25.16 30.55
N ASP A 139 2.57 26.45 30.25
CA ASP A 139 1.45 26.99 29.48
C ASP A 139 1.92 27.16 28.03
N ALA A 140 1.58 26.16 27.18
CA ALA A 140 1.98 26.14 25.78
C ALA A 140 1.13 27.11 24.97
N THR A 141 1.51 28.39 24.99
CA THR A 141 1.09 29.35 23.97
C THR A 141 1.92 29.10 22.70
N ASP A 142 1.27 28.61 21.68
CA ASP A 142 1.78 28.38 20.32
C ASP A 142 2.04 29.76 19.66
N ASN A 143 3.19 30.37 19.96
CA ASN A 143 3.63 31.61 19.32
C ASN A 143 4.15 31.29 17.92
N ASN A 144 3.25 31.34 16.94
CA ASN A 144 3.57 31.38 15.51
C ASN A 144 4.20 32.77 15.20
N GLU A 145 5.51 32.88 15.25
CA GLU A 145 6.21 33.95 14.53
C GLU A 145 6.19 33.58 13.04
N GLU A 146 5.50 34.39 12.25
CA GLU A 146 5.53 34.37 10.78
C GLU A 146 6.95 34.68 10.33
N SER A 147 7.74 33.65 10.02
CA SER A 147 9.02 33.86 9.35
C SER A 147 8.78 34.12 7.86
N SER A 148 9.22 35.32 7.43
CA SER A 148 9.29 35.80 6.05
C SER A 148 9.97 34.79 5.12
N ASP A 149 9.50 34.73 3.87
CA ASP A 149 10.02 33.94 2.76
C ASP A 149 11.43 34.42 2.30
N GLU A 150 12.45 34.17 3.09
CA GLU A 150 13.84 34.28 2.64
C GLU A 150 14.39 32.89 2.36
N GLU A 151 14.93 32.66 1.16
CA GLU A 151 15.63 31.47 0.71
C GLU A 151 16.97 31.27 1.47
N GLY A 152 16.89 31.02 2.77
CA GLY A 152 18.01 30.56 3.57
C GLY A 152 17.84 29.06 3.88
N SER A 153 18.92 28.28 3.90
CA SER A 153 18.90 26.91 4.35
C SER A 153 18.31 26.85 5.76
N ILE A 154 17.10 26.32 5.88
CA ILE A 154 16.43 26.14 7.18
C ILE A 154 17.22 25.06 7.93
N ASP A 155 17.74 25.42 9.11
CA ASP A 155 18.27 24.39 10.01
C ASP A 155 17.17 23.38 10.28
N ARG A 156 17.40 22.12 9.89
CA ARG A 156 16.44 21.02 9.99
C ARG A 156 15.84 20.89 11.39
N HIS A 157 16.63 21.21 12.43
CA HIS A 157 16.23 21.09 13.83
C HIS A 157 15.78 22.41 14.46
N ALA A 158 15.69 23.48 13.70
CA ALA A 158 15.23 24.79 14.20
C ALA A 158 13.70 24.84 14.44
N GLY A 159 12.95 23.94 13.78
CA GLY A 159 11.50 23.87 13.90
C GLY A 159 11.01 23.32 15.24
N SER A 160 9.72 23.51 15.51
CA SER A 160 9.08 23.03 16.76
C SER A 160 8.90 21.51 16.82
N GLY A 161 9.12 20.78 15.73
CA GLY A 161 9.02 19.31 15.65
C GLY A 161 7.70 18.72 16.17
N VAL A 162 7.71 17.44 16.51
CA VAL A 162 6.57 16.74 17.12
C VAL A 162 7.01 16.18 18.47
N ARG A 163 6.56 16.79 19.56
CA ARG A 163 6.87 16.32 20.91
C ARG A 163 6.30 14.91 21.13
N PRO A 164 7.09 13.93 21.61
CA PRO A 164 6.56 12.64 22.04
C PRO A 164 5.53 12.82 23.16
N SER A 165 4.41 12.12 23.04
CA SER A 165 3.29 12.25 23.95
C SER A 165 2.70 10.91 24.35
N SER A 166 1.92 10.88 25.43
CA SER A 166 1.26 9.66 25.91
C SER A 166 0.18 9.19 24.92
N ARG A 167 -0.20 7.91 24.98
CA ARG A 167 -1.26 7.34 24.11
C ARG A 167 -2.59 8.11 24.17
N SER A 168 -2.97 8.56 25.36
CA SER A 168 -4.23 9.26 25.60
C SER A 168 -4.18 10.78 25.38
N SER A 169 -3.02 11.33 25.02
CA SER A 169 -2.93 12.78 24.74
C SER A 169 -3.54 13.14 23.40
N GLY A 170 -3.91 14.40 23.24
CA GLY A 170 -4.39 14.95 21.98
C GLY A 170 -3.28 15.10 20.93
N CYS A 171 -3.68 15.53 19.75
CA CYS A 171 -2.82 15.81 18.62
C CYS A 171 -2.45 17.30 18.54
N ILE A 172 -1.38 17.62 17.84
CA ILE A 172 -0.93 18.98 17.54
C ILE A 172 -1.06 19.24 16.05
N ARG A 173 -1.11 20.51 15.64
CA ARG A 173 -1.28 20.88 14.23
C ARG A 173 -0.05 20.48 13.41
N GLY A 174 -0.25 19.63 12.40
CA GLY A 174 0.74 19.26 11.39
C GLY A 174 0.72 20.20 10.19
N ILE A 175 -0.48 20.46 9.66
CA ILE A 175 -0.72 21.36 8.53
C ILE A 175 -1.95 22.24 8.82
N LYS A 176 -1.94 23.48 8.35
CA LYS A 176 -3.10 24.38 8.36
C LYS A 176 -3.86 24.23 7.04
N LEU A 177 -4.93 23.47 7.07
CA LEU A 177 -5.77 23.23 5.91
C LEU A 177 -6.53 24.49 5.49
N ARG A 178 -6.88 24.59 4.21
CA ARG A 178 -7.64 25.68 3.61
C ARG A 178 -9.03 25.21 3.23
N GLY A 179 -10.05 25.95 3.64
CA GLY A 179 -11.46 25.56 3.40
C GLY A 179 -11.80 24.22 4.02
N ASP A 180 -12.53 23.40 3.29
CA ASP A 180 -12.97 22.07 3.69
C ASP A 180 -12.00 20.95 3.28
N ALA A 181 -10.72 21.31 3.04
CA ALA A 181 -9.69 20.33 2.65
C ALA A 181 -9.36 19.36 3.78
N HIS A 182 -8.94 18.17 3.41
CA HIS A 182 -8.57 17.09 4.31
C HIS A 182 -7.19 16.54 3.98
N VAL A 183 -6.47 16.05 4.99
CA VAL A 183 -5.26 15.27 4.77
C VAL A 183 -5.65 13.87 4.29
N VAL A 184 -5.01 13.41 3.22
CA VAL A 184 -5.28 12.11 2.58
C VAL A 184 -4.10 11.15 2.65
N SER A 185 -2.89 11.65 2.93
CA SER A 185 -1.70 10.79 3.03
C SER A 185 -0.69 11.35 4.01
N LEU A 186 -0.10 10.45 4.79
CA LEU A 186 1.07 10.66 5.64
C LEU A 186 2.23 9.88 5.04
N MET A 187 3.41 10.49 4.96
CA MET A 187 4.66 9.79 4.64
C MET A 187 5.72 10.21 5.65
N VAL A 188 6.48 9.25 6.13
CA VAL A 188 7.65 9.43 7.01
C VAL A 188 8.88 8.96 6.24
N VAL A 189 9.88 9.80 6.13
CA VAL A 189 11.04 9.56 5.26
C VAL A 189 12.32 9.87 6.03
N ALA A 190 13.26 8.93 6.04
CA ALA A 190 14.56 9.17 6.63
C ALA A 190 15.30 10.33 5.90
N PRO A 191 16.02 11.20 6.61
CA PRO A 191 16.71 12.34 6.03
C PRO A 191 17.64 11.99 4.88
N SER A 192 18.30 10.85 4.97
CA SER A 192 19.21 10.33 3.93
C SER A 192 18.52 10.01 2.60
N GLN A 193 17.20 9.85 2.62
CA GLN A 193 16.40 9.51 1.44
C GLN A 193 15.81 10.74 0.73
N ILE A 194 15.85 11.93 1.32
CA ILE A 194 15.19 13.12 0.78
C ILE A 194 15.76 13.55 -0.56
N GLU A 195 17.09 13.58 -0.69
CA GLU A 195 17.75 14.05 -1.93
C GLU A 195 17.46 13.18 -3.14
N LYS A 196 17.34 11.87 -2.94
CA LYS A 196 17.14 10.88 -4.02
C LYS A 196 15.71 10.35 -4.06
N GLY A 197 14.97 10.56 -2.99
CA GLY A 197 13.61 10.06 -2.83
C GLY A 197 12.62 10.75 -3.77
N GLN A 198 11.62 10.03 -4.15
CA GLN A 198 10.56 10.48 -5.02
C GLN A 198 9.22 10.04 -4.44
N CYS A 199 8.16 10.76 -4.75
CA CYS A 199 6.81 10.35 -4.43
C CYS A 199 5.94 10.35 -5.69
N LEU A 200 4.99 9.43 -5.74
CA LEU A 200 3.91 9.43 -6.71
C LEU A 200 2.68 10.00 -6.03
N ILE A 201 2.08 11.01 -6.65
CA ILE A 201 0.83 11.64 -6.20
C ILE A 201 -0.24 11.26 -7.21
N ALA A 202 -1.39 10.75 -6.76
CA ALA A 202 -2.53 10.42 -7.61
C ALA A 202 -3.78 11.18 -7.19
N SER A 203 -4.66 11.39 -8.17
CA SER A 203 -5.93 12.10 -8.00
C SER A 203 -7.12 11.28 -8.49
N ALA A 204 -8.32 11.65 -8.07
CA ALA A 204 -9.55 10.90 -8.25
C ALA A 204 -9.88 10.60 -9.73
N ASN A 205 -9.57 11.53 -10.66
CA ASN A 205 -9.85 11.35 -12.07
C ASN A 205 -8.75 10.60 -12.84
N GLY A 206 -7.86 9.86 -12.12
CA GLY A 206 -6.83 9.03 -12.75
C GLY A 206 -5.60 9.81 -13.23
N PHE A 207 -5.44 11.06 -12.83
CA PHE A 207 -4.22 11.83 -13.10
C PHE A 207 -3.26 11.72 -11.94
N GLY A 208 -1.98 11.90 -12.23
CA GLY A 208 -0.96 11.94 -11.20
C GLY A 208 0.39 12.34 -11.75
N LYS A 209 1.38 12.33 -10.88
CA LYS A 209 2.76 12.65 -11.24
C LYS A 209 3.75 12.10 -10.24
N ARG A 210 4.94 11.86 -10.72
CA ARG A 210 6.11 11.59 -9.90
C ARG A 210 6.83 12.90 -9.60
N LEU A 211 7.19 13.13 -8.36
CA LEU A 211 7.80 14.35 -7.85
C LEU A 211 9.01 14.01 -6.98
N ALA A 212 10.13 14.73 -7.13
CA ALA A 212 11.25 14.61 -6.20
C ALA A 212 10.85 15.14 -4.82
N LEU A 213 11.21 14.43 -3.75
CA LEU A 213 10.92 14.88 -2.39
C LEU A 213 11.62 16.21 -2.07
N ALA A 214 12.82 16.40 -2.60
CA ALA A 214 13.58 17.65 -2.48
C ALA A 214 12.87 18.90 -3.08
N ASP A 215 11.94 18.70 -4.04
CA ASP A 215 11.14 19.79 -4.60
C ASP A 215 10.04 20.29 -3.63
N ILE A 216 9.77 19.56 -2.55
CA ILE A 216 8.84 19.99 -1.50
C ILE A 216 9.67 20.61 -0.38
N PRO A 217 9.77 21.94 -0.30
CA PRO A 217 10.64 22.61 0.66
C PRO A 217 10.22 22.31 2.09
N MET A 218 11.21 22.07 2.95
CA MET A 218 10.99 21.94 4.37
C MET A 218 10.52 23.29 4.95
N ARG A 219 9.52 23.23 5.82
CA ARG A 219 8.95 24.38 6.51
C ARG A 219 8.61 24.03 7.96
N ASN A 220 8.34 25.04 8.77
CA ASN A 220 7.85 24.80 10.12
C ASN A 220 6.52 24.04 10.12
N ARG A 221 6.35 23.15 11.08
CA ARG A 221 5.09 22.42 11.30
C ARG A 221 3.92 23.40 11.50
N GLY A 222 2.75 23.04 11.02
CA GLY A 222 1.53 23.83 11.19
C GLY A 222 1.34 24.94 10.14
N GLY A 223 2.23 25.04 9.15
CA GLY A 223 2.10 25.94 8.00
C GLY A 223 1.01 25.49 7.02
N GLN A 224 0.74 26.30 6.00
CA GLN A 224 -0.27 26.00 4.96
C GLN A 224 0.21 25.04 3.87
N GLY A 225 1.48 24.63 3.92
CA GLY A 225 2.08 23.79 2.89
C GLY A 225 2.36 24.52 1.58
N VAL A 226 2.77 23.76 0.58
CA VAL A 226 3.07 24.20 -0.78
C VAL A 226 2.22 23.44 -1.78
N ILE A 227 1.96 24.06 -2.93
CA ILE A 227 1.23 23.38 -4.03
C ILE A 227 2.10 22.28 -4.60
N VAL A 228 1.57 21.05 -4.64
CA VAL A 228 2.20 19.87 -5.26
C VAL A 228 1.37 19.33 -6.42
N MET A 229 0.09 19.68 -6.55
CA MET A 229 -0.77 19.33 -7.67
C MET A 229 -1.65 20.50 -8.05
N LYS A 230 -1.70 20.84 -9.35
CA LYS A 230 -2.57 21.88 -9.92
C LYS A 230 -3.69 21.27 -10.75
N ASN A 231 -4.61 22.12 -11.22
CA ASN A 231 -5.72 21.76 -12.09
C ASN A 231 -6.66 20.68 -11.51
N LEU A 232 -7.06 20.87 -10.26
CA LEU A 232 -7.96 19.93 -9.58
C LEU A 232 -9.34 19.83 -10.25
N GLU A 233 -9.80 20.86 -10.98
CA GLU A 233 -11.03 20.79 -11.78
C GLU A 233 -10.96 19.65 -12.79
N ARG A 234 -9.82 19.48 -13.45
CA ARG A 234 -9.57 18.37 -14.38
C ARG A 234 -9.22 17.07 -13.66
N ASN A 235 -8.31 17.16 -12.73
CA ASN A 235 -7.68 16.00 -12.12
C ASN A 235 -8.56 15.33 -11.06
N GLY A 236 -9.50 16.05 -10.48
CA GLY A 236 -10.17 15.66 -9.24
C GLY A 236 -9.29 15.91 -8.01
N ALA A 237 -9.83 15.67 -6.84
CA ALA A 237 -9.12 15.77 -5.58
C ALA A 237 -7.92 14.80 -5.53
N VAL A 238 -6.85 15.19 -4.85
CA VAL A 238 -5.74 14.26 -4.55
C VAL A 238 -6.27 13.16 -3.63
N ILE A 239 -6.02 11.91 -3.96
CA ILE A 239 -6.46 10.74 -3.17
C ILE A 239 -5.37 10.18 -2.28
N GLY A 240 -4.11 10.47 -2.62
CA GLY A 240 -2.95 9.98 -1.85
C GLY A 240 -1.62 10.26 -2.53
N ALA A 241 -0.58 10.06 -1.76
CA ALA A 241 0.80 10.06 -2.20
C ALA A 241 1.54 8.90 -1.56
N VAL A 242 2.43 8.27 -2.33
CA VAL A 242 3.26 7.16 -1.85
C VAL A 242 4.71 7.41 -2.23
N ILE A 243 5.62 6.99 -1.36
CA ILE A 243 7.05 6.97 -1.67
C ILE A 243 7.32 5.82 -2.65
N GLY A 244 8.25 6.02 -3.56
CA GLY A 244 8.67 4.98 -4.48
C GLY A 244 10.03 5.27 -5.07
N GLU A 245 10.79 4.20 -5.24
CA GLU A 245 12.02 4.20 -6.01
C GLU A 245 11.71 4.06 -7.50
N GLU A 246 12.66 4.38 -8.36
CA GLU A 246 12.46 4.35 -9.82
C GLU A 246 12.01 2.99 -10.34
N ASN A 247 12.52 1.91 -9.74
CA ASN A 247 12.22 0.53 -10.13
C ASN A 247 11.05 -0.10 -9.34
N ALA A 248 10.42 0.66 -8.44
CA ALA A 248 9.23 0.24 -7.74
C ALA A 248 8.01 0.28 -8.66
N ASP A 249 7.02 -0.53 -8.36
CA ASP A 249 5.72 -0.48 -9.01
C ASP A 249 4.69 0.24 -8.11
N TYR A 250 3.59 0.65 -8.71
CA TYR A 250 2.43 1.14 -7.96
C TYR A 250 1.15 0.48 -8.45
N MET A 251 0.16 0.46 -7.58
CA MET A 251 -1.19 0.00 -7.89
C MET A 251 -2.19 1.13 -7.67
N LEU A 252 -3.13 1.26 -8.60
CA LEU A 252 -4.31 2.11 -8.47
C LEU A 252 -5.55 1.22 -8.48
N ILE A 253 -6.47 1.53 -7.58
CA ILE A 253 -7.75 0.83 -7.45
C ILE A 253 -8.86 1.87 -7.52
N THR A 254 -9.89 1.57 -8.32
CA THR A 254 -11.06 2.44 -8.47
C THR A 254 -12.23 1.98 -7.60
N ASN A 255 -13.21 2.86 -7.41
CA ASN A 255 -14.43 2.57 -6.67
C ASN A 255 -15.31 1.50 -7.35
N GLN A 256 -15.13 1.28 -8.67
CA GLN A 256 -15.80 0.20 -9.41
C GLN A 256 -14.99 -1.10 -9.42
N GLY A 257 -13.88 -1.16 -8.69
CA GLY A 257 -13.06 -2.37 -8.56
C GLY A 257 -12.09 -2.62 -9.71
N GLN A 258 -11.84 -1.62 -10.57
CA GLN A 258 -10.76 -1.71 -11.55
C GLN A 258 -9.42 -1.54 -10.85
N LEU A 259 -8.44 -2.35 -11.24
CA LEU A 259 -7.10 -2.33 -10.70
C LEU A 259 -6.09 -2.28 -11.83
N ILE A 260 -5.13 -1.37 -11.73
CA ILE A 260 -3.93 -1.37 -12.57
C ILE A 260 -2.68 -1.47 -11.70
N ARG A 261 -1.65 -2.11 -12.24
CA ARG A 261 -0.28 -2.08 -11.74
C ARG A 261 0.60 -1.53 -12.86
N SER A 262 1.43 -0.54 -12.53
CA SER A 262 2.37 0.09 -13.47
C SER A 262 3.68 0.40 -12.77
N SER A 263 4.75 0.58 -13.53
CA SER A 263 6.06 0.93 -12.97
C SER A 263 6.17 2.43 -12.70
N MET A 264 6.86 2.78 -11.61
CA MET A 264 7.22 4.19 -11.32
C MET A 264 8.02 4.82 -12.47
N SER A 265 8.86 4.05 -13.16
CA SER A 265 9.69 4.51 -14.29
C SER A 265 8.85 4.99 -15.49
N GLU A 266 7.64 4.46 -15.68
CA GLU A 266 6.73 4.88 -16.75
C GLU A 266 6.10 6.26 -16.48
N THR A 267 6.13 6.71 -15.23
CA THR A 267 5.61 8.03 -14.85
C THR A 267 6.76 9.03 -14.82
N HIS A 268 6.68 10.06 -15.65
CA HIS A 268 7.73 11.08 -15.72
C HIS A 268 7.88 11.84 -14.40
N LEU A 269 9.13 12.06 -14.00
CA LEU A 269 9.49 12.97 -12.92
C LEU A 269 9.29 14.41 -13.42
N ILE A 270 8.39 15.17 -12.80
CA ILE A 270 8.04 16.52 -13.22
C ILE A 270 7.94 17.45 -12.01
N SER A 271 8.09 18.75 -12.26
CA SER A 271 8.10 19.73 -11.20
C SER A 271 6.78 19.81 -10.43
N ARG A 272 6.83 20.29 -9.19
CA ARG A 272 5.64 20.43 -8.33
C ARG A 272 4.55 21.35 -8.91
N TYR A 273 4.90 22.28 -9.79
CA TYR A 273 3.95 23.20 -10.44
C TYR A 273 3.20 22.59 -11.63
N SER A 274 3.57 21.39 -12.07
CA SER A 274 2.92 20.72 -13.20
C SER A 274 1.57 20.16 -12.81
N ALA A 275 0.68 20.05 -13.79
CA ALA A 275 -0.68 19.55 -13.59
C ALA A 275 -0.76 18.00 -13.47
N GLY A 276 0.32 17.28 -13.79
CA GLY A 276 0.30 15.82 -13.85
C GLY A 276 -0.14 15.24 -15.19
N ASN A 277 0.07 13.94 -15.34
CA ASN A 277 -0.24 13.12 -16.51
C ASN A 277 -1.34 12.10 -16.19
N ILE A 278 -1.88 11.45 -17.19
CA ILE A 278 -2.81 10.34 -16.99
C ILE A 278 -2.02 9.13 -16.49
N LEU A 279 -2.37 8.63 -15.33
CA LEU A 279 -1.88 7.36 -14.77
C LEU A 279 -2.83 6.21 -15.15
N MET A 280 -4.14 6.50 -15.14
CA MET A 280 -5.18 5.54 -15.48
C MET A 280 -6.31 6.26 -16.23
N ARG A 281 -6.79 5.66 -17.32
CA ARG A 281 -7.98 6.17 -18.02
C ARG A 281 -9.21 5.72 -17.26
N MET A 282 -10.06 6.69 -16.93
CA MET A 282 -11.27 6.47 -16.14
C MET A 282 -12.47 6.25 -17.03
N ASN A 283 -13.38 5.38 -16.61
CA ASN A 283 -14.72 5.30 -17.19
C ASN A 283 -15.61 6.40 -16.59
N GLU A 284 -16.71 6.69 -17.24
CA GLU A 284 -17.69 7.67 -16.75
C GLU A 284 -18.26 7.21 -15.40
N GLY A 285 -18.22 8.10 -14.41
CA GLY A 285 -18.69 7.80 -13.05
C GLY A 285 -17.76 6.96 -12.19
N ASP A 286 -16.54 6.61 -12.69
CA ASP A 286 -15.52 5.94 -11.90
C ASP A 286 -14.55 6.95 -11.27
N ALA A 287 -13.89 6.57 -10.17
CA ALA A 287 -12.90 7.40 -9.51
C ALA A 287 -11.83 6.51 -8.88
N VAL A 288 -10.57 6.95 -8.91
CA VAL A 288 -9.50 6.29 -8.16
C VAL A 288 -9.75 6.47 -6.68
N GLN A 289 -9.72 5.38 -5.93
CA GLN A 289 -9.99 5.34 -4.50
C GLN A 289 -8.75 5.05 -3.67
N ALA A 290 -7.82 4.25 -4.20
CA ALA A 290 -6.61 3.87 -3.48
C ALA A 290 -5.38 3.90 -4.38
N LEU A 291 -4.26 4.30 -3.77
CA LEU A 291 -2.92 4.25 -4.34
C LEU A 291 -2.01 3.50 -3.37
N GLN A 292 -1.26 2.52 -3.88
CA GLN A 292 -0.29 1.75 -3.10
C GLN A 292 0.99 1.59 -3.88
N SER A 293 2.15 1.77 -3.24
CA SER A 293 3.45 1.42 -3.81
C SER A 293 3.78 -0.04 -3.55
N ILE A 294 4.50 -0.65 -4.48
CA ILE A 294 5.08 -1.99 -4.35
C ILE A 294 6.60 -1.80 -4.38
N PRO A 295 7.29 -2.04 -3.25
CA PRO A 295 8.74 -1.86 -3.16
C PRO A 295 9.51 -2.69 -4.19
N GLU A 296 10.70 -2.22 -4.57
CA GLU A 296 11.53 -2.85 -5.61
C GLU A 296 11.92 -4.29 -5.29
N ASP A 297 12.22 -4.60 -4.03
CA ASP A 297 12.52 -5.96 -3.56
C ASP A 297 11.37 -6.93 -3.80
N VAL A 298 10.13 -6.49 -3.55
CA VAL A 298 8.91 -7.28 -3.82
C VAL A 298 8.71 -7.44 -5.34
N VAL A 299 9.00 -6.40 -6.13
CA VAL A 299 8.92 -6.47 -7.60
C VAL A 299 9.92 -7.47 -8.15
N LYS A 300 11.19 -7.43 -7.70
CA LYS A 300 12.25 -8.39 -8.10
C LYS A 300 11.87 -9.81 -7.72
N SER A 301 11.51 -10.04 -6.48
CA SER A 301 11.07 -11.36 -6.00
C SER A 301 9.88 -11.90 -6.79
N SER A 302 8.91 -11.06 -7.12
CA SER A 302 7.75 -11.48 -7.91
C SER A 302 8.11 -11.81 -9.37
N LYS A 303 9.08 -11.13 -9.98
CA LYS A 303 9.61 -11.45 -11.32
C LYS A 303 10.33 -12.80 -11.32
N GLU A 304 11.21 -13.04 -10.36
CA GLU A 304 11.92 -14.31 -10.21
C GLU A 304 10.95 -15.49 -10.06
N VAL A 305 9.92 -15.32 -9.23
CA VAL A 305 8.85 -16.34 -9.05
C VAL A 305 8.06 -16.54 -10.35
N ALA A 306 7.78 -15.47 -11.10
CA ALA A 306 7.07 -15.57 -12.37
C ALA A 306 7.90 -16.29 -13.44
N GLU A 307 9.20 -16.00 -13.54
CA GLU A 307 10.14 -16.68 -14.44
C GLU A 307 10.30 -18.16 -14.08
N ALA A 308 10.40 -18.47 -12.79
CA ALA A 308 10.46 -19.86 -12.31
C ALA A 308 9.19 -20.65 -12.70
N ARG A 309 8.01 -20.05 -12.49
CA ARG A 309 6.73 -20.65 -12.91
C ARG A 309 6.59 -20.79 -14.42
N GLN A 310 7.15 -19.86 -15.19
CA GLN A 310 7.13 -19.96 -16.64
C GLN A 310 7.99 -21.13 -17.11
N LYS A 311 9.20 -21.28 -16.57
CA LYS A 311 10.08 -22.41 -16.84
C LYS A 311 9.45 -23.75 -16.49
N GLU A 312 8.83 -23.84 -15.31
CA GLU A 312 8.10 -25.05 -14.89
C GLU A 312 6.95 -25.41 -15.84
N LYS A 313 6.20 -24.40 -16.31
CA LYS A 313 5.16 -24.63 -17.33
C LYS A 313 5.72 -25.12 -18.66
N GLU A 314 6.83 -24.57 -19.10
CA GLU A 314 7.50 -24.96 -20.35
C GLU A 314 8.05 -26.38 -20.24
N GLU A 315 8.65 -26.75 -19.10
CA GLU A 315 9.09 -28.12 -18.83
C GLU A 315 7.92 -29.13 -18.81
N LEU A 316 6.82 -28.75 -18.14
CA LEU A 316 5.63 -29.59 -18.08
C LEU A 316 5.02 -29.80 -19.48
N ALA A 317 4.90 -28.73 -20.26
CA ALA A 317 4.42 -28.80 -21.65
C ALA A 317 5.33 -29.63 -22.54
N ALA A 318 6.64 -29.55 -22.37
CA ALA A 318 7.62 -30.35 -23.07
C ALA A 318 7.49 -31.84 -22.69
N LEU A 319 7.26 -32.16 -21.42
CA LEU A 319 7.07 -33.52 -20.91
C LEU A 319 5.77 -34.14 -21.46
N GLU A 320 4.67 -33.37 -21.47
CA GLU A 320 3.39 -33.79 -22.05
C GLU A 320 3.49 -34.04 -23.57
N ALA A 321 4.24 -33.16 -24.28
CA ALA A 321 4.49 -33.33 -25.72
C ALA A 321 5.33 -34.59 -25.99
N ALA A 322 6.37 -34.86 -25.20
CA ALA A 322 7.20 -36.03 -25.29
C ALA A 322 6.39 -37.32 -24.97
N GLN A 323 5.49 -37.27 -24.01
CA GLN A 323 4.59 -38.41 -23.69
C GLN A 323 3.63 -38.69 -24.83
N LYS A 324 2.98 -37.65 -25.37
CA LYS A 324 2.10 -37.81 -26.55
C LYS A 324 2.82 -38.34 -27.76
N ALA A 325 4.08 -37.96 -27.99
CA ALA A 325 4.90 -38.49 -29.08
C ALA A 325 5.18 -40.00 -28.88
N LYS A 326 5.52 -40.43 -27.66
CA LYS A 326 5.71 -41.87 -27.32
C LYS A 326 4.43 -42.69 -27.46
N ASP A 327 3.30 -42.12 -27.03
CA ASP A 327 2.00 -42.81 -27.15
C ASP A 327 1.59 -42.96 -28.61
N ALA A 328 1.83 -41.91 -29.45
CA ALA A 328 1.59 -41.97 -30.89
C ALA A 328 2.52 -43.01 -31.60
N GLU A 329 3.80 -43.08 -31.20
CA GLU A 329 4.75 -44.07 -31.73
C GLU A 329 4.35 -45.48 -31.32
N ALA A 330 3.89 -45.70 -30.07
CA ALA A 330 3.39 -46.97 -29.58
C ALA A 330 2.11 -47.41 -30.33
N GLU A 331 1.24 -46.49 -30.68
CA GLU A 331 0.02 -46.73 -31.45
C GLU A 331 0.33 -47.09 -32.91
N ALA A 332 1.31 -46.39 -33.53
CA ALA A 332 1.81 -46.69 -34.87
C ALA A 332 2.45 -48.10 -34.94
N ILE A 333 3.24 -48.47 -33.92
CA ILE A 333 3.83 -49.82 -33.84
C ILE A 333 2.74 -50.90 -33.70
N LYS A 334 1.68 -50.67 -32.91
CA LYS A 334 0.52 -51.56 -32.81
C LYS A 334 -0.25 -51.67 -34.11
N ALA A 335 -0.42 -50.60 -34.84
CA ALA A 335 -1.09 -50.60 -36.15
C ALA A 335 -0.26 -51.37 -37.22
N TYR A 336 1.07 -51.31 -37.15
CA TYR A 336 1.96 -52.04 -38.04
C TYR A 336 2.04 -53.55 -37.71
N ALA A 337 1.86 -53.90 -36.44
CA ALA A 337 1.90 -55.30 -35.96
C ALA A 337 0.55 -56.02 -36.07
N ALA A 338 -0.52 -55.36 -36.49
CA ALA A 338 -1.82 -56.01 -36.75
C ALA A 338 -1.68 -56.94 -37.98
N PRO A 339 -1.97 -58.28 -37.87
CA PRO A 339 -1.86 -59.17 -39.00
C PRO A 339 -2.88 -58.78 -40.05
N GLN A 340 -2.41 -58.63 -41.33
CA GLN A 340 -3.27 -58.53 -42.49
C GLN A 340 -4.02 -59.86 -42.58
N ARG A 341 -5.25 -59.89 -42.20
CA ARG A 341 -6.13 -60.99 -42.50
C ARG A 341 -6.33 -61.01 -44.02
N GLY A 342 -5.70 -62.03 -44.66
CA GLY A 342 -5.75 -62.26 -46.07
C GLY A 342 -7.17 -62.42 -46.58
N GLU A 343 -7.36 -61.88 -47.76
CA GLU A 343 -8.45 -62.20 -48.66
C GLU A 343 -8.56 -63.74 -48.82
N SER A 344 -9.68 -64.27 -48.39
CA SER A 344 -10.04 -65.64 -48.69
C SER A 344 -10.45 -65.77 -50.13
N VAL A 345 -9.65 -66.59 -50.91
CA VAL A 345 -9.87 -67.05 -52.28
C VAL A 345 -11.21 -67.69 -52.38
N GLU A 346 -12.07 -67.27 -53.31
CA GLU A 346 -13.23 -67.97 -53.84
C GLU A 346 -12.75 -69.20 -54.55
N THR A 347 -13.08 -70.37 -54.02
CA THR A 347 -13.10 -71.66 -54.76
C THR A 347 -14.48 -71.91 -55.30
N VAL A 348 -14.53 -71.82 -56.61
CA VAL A 348 -15.62 -72.36 -57.47
C VAL A 348 -15.53 -73.88 -57.43
N GLU A 349 -16.58 -74.57 -56.99
CA GLU A 349 -16.78 -76.02 -57.36
C GLU A 349 -18.25 -76.26 -57.63
N ASN A 350 -18.38 -76.78 -58.85
CA ASN A 350 -19.43 -77.36 -59.62
C ASN A 350 -20.40 -78.29 -58.91
N THR A 351 -21.65 -78.12 -59.38
CA THR A 351 -22.66 -79.09 -59.79
C THR A 351 -22.44 -80.60 -59.43
N THR A 352 -23.43 -81.17 -58.78
CA THR A 352 -24.16 -82.30 -59.34
C THR A 352 -25.49 -82.54 -58.62
N GLU A 353 -26.48 -82.78 -59.44
CA GLU A 353 -27.80 -83.28 -59.22
C GLU A 353 -27.89 -84.50 -58.27
N ASN A 354 -28.91 -84.64 -57.47
CA ASN A 354 -29.95 -85.65 -57.74
C ASN A 354 -31.04 -85.59 -56.65
N THR A 355 -32.24 -85.43 -57.14
CA THR A 355 -33.46 -86.26 -56.99
C THR A 355 -33.65 -87.02 -55.67
N ASP A 356 -34.78 -86.84 -55.19
CA ASP A 356 -35.88 -87.70 -54.81
C ASP A 356 -36.40 -87.69 -53.37
N ASN A 357 -37.69 -87.46 -53.36
CA ASN A 357 -38.78 -88.10 -52.62
C ASN A 357 -38.93 -87.88 -51.09
N GLN A 358 -39.97 -87.35 -50.86
CA GLN A 358 -41.22 -87.56 -50.11
C GLN A 358 -41.57 -86.34 -49.24
#